data_8043009e96dbbaac2e339fb6bbf69f8c
#
_entry.id   8043009e96dbbaac2e339fb6bbf69f8c
#
_cell.length_a   1.000
_cell.length_b   1.000
_cell.length_c   1.000
_cell.angle_alpha   90.00
_cell.angle_beta   90.00
_cell.angle_gamma   90.00
#
_symmetry.space_group_name_H-M   'P 1'
#
loop_
_entity.id
_entity.type
_entity.pdbx_description
1 polymer ?
#
loop_
_entity_poly.entity_id
_entity_poly.type
_entity_poly.pdbx_seq_one_letter_code
_entity_poly.pdbx_strand_id
1 'polypeptide(L)'
;MNFALILFLLTIFTGIMYVLEKVKFLPERRRRADELARNFEAANREAIDRGEKSVIDARNAIYADTMREPWWLDYTAGLFPVIAIVFLLRSFLFEPFRIPSGSMLPTLYIGDFILVNKYDYGIRLPVVNTKIINVGSPERGDIVVFRYPMDESMDYIKRVVGLPGDTVSYINKKLTINGEPVSYEAVGDWVDPFSMVTLLRSQETLGEVKHDIAVDPRMGPGLRGRPYDRVGDGCKYSAEGFVCKVPEGQYFVMGDNRDNSEDSRYWGFVEDRQLVGKAVAIWANFSDMSRIGGVD
;
A
#
# COMPACT_ATOMS: atom_id res chain seq x y z
N MET A 1 -3.14 -4.55 -14.88
CA MET A 1 -4.16 -3.47 -15.00
C MET A 1 -4.02 -2.59 -13.75
N ASN A 2 -3.78 -1.29 -13.91
CA ASN A 2 -3.49 -0.40 -12.79
C ASN A 2 -4.78 -0.15 -11.97
N PHE A 3 -4.90 -0.80 -10.80
CA PHE A 3 -6.08 -0.70 -9.94
C PHE A 3 -6.35 0.75 -9.49
N ALA A 4 -5.29 1.54 -9.26
CA ALA A 4 -5.44 2.95 -8.89
C ALA A 4 -6.12 3.77 -10.01
N LEU A 5 -5.80 3.48 -11.27
CA LEU A 5 -6.44 4.13 -12.42
C LEU A 5 -7.92 3.76 -12.51
N ILE A 6 -8.26 2.49 -12.30
CA ILE A 6 -9.67 2.04 -12.33
C ILE A 6 -10.46 2.74 -11.23
N LEU A 7 -9.93 2.75 -10.01
CA LEU A 7 -10.59 3.39 -8.87
C LEU A 7 -10.74 4.90 -9.08
N PHE A 8 -9.74 5.55 -9.68
CA PHE A 8 -9.78 6.96 -10.06
C PHE A 8 -10.90 7.25 -11.07
N LEU A 9 -10.96 6.47 -12.17
CA LEU A 9 -12.00 6.64 -13.19
C LEU A 9 -13.41 6.37 -12.64
N LEU A 10 -13.53 5.35 -11.78
CA LEU A 10 -14.79 5.04 -11.11
C LEU A 10 -15.23 6.17 -10.18
N THR A 11 -14.29 6.78 -9.45
CA THR A 11 -14.57 7.94 -8.58
C THR A 11 -15.06 9.13 -9.39
N ILE A 12 -14.42 9.43 -10.53
CA ILE A 12 -14.86 10.51 -11.42
C ILE A 12 -16.25 10.23 -11.96
N PHE A 13 -16.49 9.02 -12.48
CA PHE A 13 -17.78 8.64 -13.07
C PHE A 13 -18.91 8.76 -12.03
N THR A 14 -18.75 8.12 -10.87
CA THR A 14 -19.77 8.16 -9.81
C THR A 14 -19.94 9.56 -9.23
N GLY A 15 -18.88 10.38 -9.17
CA GLY A 15 -18.92 11.77 -8.77
C GLY A 15 -19.74 12.64 -9.73
N ILE A 16 -19.56 12.45 -11.05
CA ILE A 16 -20.38 13.13 -12.07
C ILE A 16 -21.85 12.76 -11.90
N MET A 17 -22.14 11.45 -11.71
CA MET A 17 -23.51 10.97 -11.51
C MET A 17 -24.12 11.54 -10.21
N TYR A 18 -23.34 11.64 -9.14
CA TYR A 18 -23.77 12.25 -7.87
C TYR A 18 -24.12 13.73 -8.04
N VAL A 19 -23.30 14.48 -8.75
CA VAL A 19 -23.58 15.91 -9.04
C VAL A 19 -24.83 16.04 -9.91
N LEU A 20 -24.98 15.24 -10.97
CA LEU A 20 -26.16 15.23 -11.83
C LEU A 20 -27.43 14.89 -11.05
N GLU A 21 -27.36 13.94 -10.11
CA GLU A 21 -28.48 13.63 -9.22
C GLU A 21 -28.89 14.87 -8.42
N LYS A 22 -27.96 15.54 -7.77
CA LYS A 22 -28.26 16.68 -6.91
C LYS A 22 -28.75 17.91 -7.66
N VAL A 23 -28.19 18.17 -8.86
CA VAL A 23 -28.46 19.41 -9.62
C VAL A 23 -29.62 19.26 -10.59
N LYS A 24 -29.82 18.05 -11.15
CA LYS A 24 -30.82 17.85 -12.22
C LYS A 24 -31.92 16.86 -11.81
N PHE A 25 -31.58 15.62 -11.53
CA PHE A 25 -32.58 14.56 -11.40
C PHE A 25 -33.45 14.69 -10.15
N LEU A 26 -32.86 14.98 -9.00
CA LEU A 26 -33.59 15.19 -7.75
C LEU A 26 -34.53 16.38 -7.81
N PRO A 27 -34.13 17.58 -8.29
CA PRO A 27 -35.04 18.71 -8.47
C PRO A 27 -36.17 18.44 -9.47
N GLU A 28 -35.89 17.73 -10.57
CA GLU A 28 -36.92 17.35 -11.54
C GLU A 28 -37.94 16.38 -10.92
N ARG A 29 -37.48 15.34 -10.20
CA ARG A 29 -38.37 14.40 -9.48
C ARG A 29 -39.23 15.13 -8.44
N ARG A 30 -38.63 16.04 -7.65
CA ARG A 30 -39.32 16.84 -6.65
C ARG A 30 -40.40 17.68 -7.29
N ARG A 31 -40.09 18.45 -8.35
CA ARG A 31 -41.07 19.25 -9.08
C ARG A 31 -42.24 18.41 -9.61
N ARG A 32 -41.92 17.23 -10.18
CA ARG A 32 -42.93 16.31 -10.71
C ARG A 32 -43.82 15.73 -9.58
N ALA A 33 -43.22 15.37 -8.45
CA ALA A 33 -43.96 14.88 -7.29
C ALA A 33 -44.87 15.95 -6.71
N ASP A 34 -44.40 17.21 -6.60
CA ASP A 34 -45.20 18.34 -6.14
C ASP A 34 -46.35 18.66 -7.09
N GLU A 35 -46.17 18.55 -8.40
CA GLU A 35 -47.18 18.75 -9.43
C GLU A 35 -48.26 17.66 -9.34
N LEU A 36 -47.87 16.39 -9.28
CA LEU A 36 -48.83 15.28 -9.15
C LEU A 36 -49.59 15.32 -7.83
N ALA A 37 -48.97 15.65 -6.72
CA ALA A 37 -49.61 15.79 -5.42
C ALA A 37 -50.63 16.93 -5.47
N ARG A 38 -50.32 18.10 -6.00
CA ARG A 38 -51.24 19.24 -6.17
C ARG A 38 -52.44 18.92 -7.05
N ASN A 39 -52.21 18.22 -8.19
CA ASN A 39 -53.31 17.82 -9.09
C ASN A 39 -54.22 16.82 -8.39
N PHE A 40 -53.70 15.88 -7.59
CA PHE A 40 -54.48 14.95 -6.79
C PHE A 40 -55.29 15.67 -5.70
N GLU A 41 -54.68 16.62 -4.98
CA GLU A 41 -55.30 17.44 -3.98
C GLU A 41 -56.47 18.25 -4.57
N ALA A 42 -56.27 18.87 -5.74
CA ALA A 42 -57.31 19.64 -6.43
C ALA A 42 -58.53 18.78 -6.83
N ALA A 43 -58.25 17.55 -7.30
CA ALA A 43 -59.30 16.59 -7.70
C ALA A 43 -60.08 15.99 -6.51
N ASN A 44 -59.47 15.97 -5.30
CA ASN A 44 -60.08 15.36 -4.10
C ASN A 44 -60.27 16.37 -2.95
N ARG A 45 -60.43 17.64 -3.26
CA ARG A 45 -60.40 18.73 -2.29
C ARG A 45 -61.41 18.55 -1.13
N GLU A 46 -62.64 18.15 -1.41
CA GLU A 46 -63.64 17.96 -0.39
C GLU A 46 -63.31 16.83 0.61
N ALA A 47 -62.71 15.74 0.14
CA ALA A 47 -62.30 14.62 0.99
C ALA A 47 -61.08 14.99 1.85
N ILE A 48 -60.17 15.79 1.31
CA ILE A 48 -58.98 16.30 2.04
C ILE A 48 -59.44 17.28 3.11
N ASP A 49 -60.36 18.20 2.79
CA ASP A 49 -60.90 19.17 3.75
C ASP A 49 -61.67 18.47 4.90
N ARG A 50 -62.26 17.29 4.63
CA ARG A 50 -62.90 16.42 5.67
C ARG A 50 -61.86 15.59 6.44
N GLY A 51 -60.58 15.60 6.07
CA GLY A 51 -59.52 14.84 6.73
C GLY A 51 -59.62 13.33 6.46
N GLU A 52 -60.13 12.89 5.33
CA GLU A 52 -60.21 11.47 4.98
C GLU A 52 -58.81 10.84 4.86
N LYS A 53 -58.46 10.01 5.84
CA LYS A 53 -57.15 9.41 5.97
C LYS A 53 -56.71 8.63 4.73
N SER A 54 -57.63 7.88 4.11
CA SER A 54 -57.36 7.10 2.88
C SER A 54 -56.87 7.98 1.71
N VAL A 55 -57.45 9.18 1.57
CA VAL A 55 -57.12 10.13 0.50
C VAL A 55 -55.78 10.80 0.79
N ILE A 56 -55.51 11.14 2.05
CA ILE A 56 -54.22 11.69 2.50
C ILE A 56 -53.10 10.65 2.29
N ASP A 57 -53.35 9.38 2.65
CA ASP A 57 -52.38 8.29 2.46
C ASP A 57 -52.11 8.04 0.97
N ALA A 58 -53.13 8.08 0.12
CA ALA A 58 -52.96 7.95 -1.35
C ALA A 58 -52.11 9.10 -1.94
N ARG A 59 -52.38 10.34 -1.50
CA ARG A 59 -51.56 11.50 -1.90
C ARG A 59 -50.10 11.32 -1.50
N ASN A 60 -49.81 10.87 -0.28
CA ASN A 60 -48.45 10.64 0.20
C ASN A 60 -47.79 9.48 -0.53
N ALA A 61 -48.52 8.44 -0.90
CA ALA A 61 -48.02 7.34 -1.70
C ALA A 61 -47.61 7.77 -3.12
N ILE A 62 -48.44 8.61 -3.78
CA ILE A 62 -48.09 9.19 -5.11
C ILE A 62 -46.81 10.00 -5.03
N TYR A 63 -46.69 10.84 -3.98
CA TYR A 63 -45.49 11.64 -3.77
C TYR A 63 -44.24 10.76 -3.55
N ALA A 64 -44.33 9.77 -2.65
CA ALA A 64 -43.24 8.86 -2.30
C ALA A 64 -42.78 8.00 -3.52
N ASP A 65 -43.77 7.49 -4.30
CA ASP A 65 -43.45 6.70 -5.49
C ASP A 65 -42.74 7.53 -6.57
N THR A 66 -43.21 8.78 -6.79
CA THR A 66 -42.57 9.71 -7.75
C THR A 66 -41.19 10.13 -7.30
N MET A 67 -40.94 10.26 -6.00
CA MET A 67 -39.63 10.58 -5.42
C MET A 67 -38.66 9.40 -5.39
N ARG A 68 -39.15 8.19 -5.62
CA ARG A 68 -38.33 6.98 -5.58
C ARG A 68 -37.17 7.08 -6.55
N GLU A 69 -35.99 6.81 -6.06
CA GLU A 69 -34.77 6.84 -6.84
C GLU A 69 -34.70 5.62 -7.78
N PRO A 70 -34.41 5.80 -9.08
CA PRO A 70 -34.18 4.68 -9.98
C PRO A 70 -32.99 3.85 -9.55
N TRP A 71 -33.07 2.53 -9.67
CA TRP A 71 -32.04 1.58 -9.23
C TRP A 71 -30.64 1.90 -9.81
N TRP A 72 -30.57 2.31 -11.08
CA TRP A 72 -29.29 2.62 -11.73
C TRP A 72 -28.62 3.87 -11.13
N LEU A 73 -29.39 4.78 -10.60
CA LEU A 73 -28.90 6.01 -9.97
C LEU A 73 -28.39 5.72 -8.55
N ASP A 74 -29.09 4.86 -7.82
CA ASP A 74 -28.65 4.35 -6.50
C ASP A 74 -27.31 3.63 -6.61
N TYR A 75 -27.11 2.77 -7.63
CA TYR A 75 -25.84 2.09 -7.89
C TYR A 75 -24.73 2.95 -8.52
N THR A 76 -25.05 4.15 -9.00
CA THR A 76 -24.04 5.07 -9.56
C THR A 76 -23.77 6.24 -8.63
N ALA A 77 -24.75 7.12 -8.44
CA ALA A 77 -24.63 8.28 -7.58
C ALA A 77 -24.54 7.91 -6.09
N GLY A 78 -25.34 6.95 -5.63
CA GLY A 78 -25.37 6.50 -4.24
C GLY A 78 -24.06 5.90 -3.74
N LEU A 79 -23.29 5.24 -4.61
CA LEU A 79 -22.00 4.66 -4.25
C LEU A 79 -20.83 5.68 -4.22
N PHE A 80 -21.02 6.89 -4.76
CA PHE A 80 -19.95 7.88 -4.82
C PHE A 80 -19.26 8.18 -3.49
N PRO A 81 -19.98 8.42 -2.35
CA PRO A 81 -19.32 8.74 -1.09
C PRO A 81 -18.39 7.61 -0.61
N VAL A 82 -18.83 6.35 -0.75
CA VAL A 82 -18.03 5.19 -0.35
C VAL A 82 -16.80 5.04 -1.24
N ILE A 83 -16.99 5.11 -2.56
CA ILE A 83 -15.90 5.00 -3.54
C ILE A 83 -14.88 6.14 -3.35
N ALA A 84 -15.36 7.37 -3.11
CA ALA A 84 -14.50 8.52 -2.87
C ALA A 84 -13.67 8.36 -1.59
N ILE A 85 -14.28 7.88 -0.50
CA ILE A 85 -13.55 7.60 0.75
C ILE A 85 -12.48 6.53 0.51
N VAL A 86 -12.84 5.40 -0.11
CA VAL A 86 -11.89 4.33 -0.42
C VAL A 86 -10.76 4.82 -1.32
N PHE A 87 -11.08 5.64 -2.33
CA PHE A 87 -10.09 6.26 -3.21
C PHE A 87 -9.11 7.14 -2.44
N LEU A 88 -9.63 8.04 -1.56
CA LEU A 88 -8.79 8.93 -0.77
C LEU A 88 -7.90 8.15 0.22
N LEU A 89 -8.47 7.19 0.96
CA LEU A 89 -7.72 6.37 1.91
C LEU A 89 -6.59 5.62 1.20
N ARG A 90 -6.90 4.91 0.11
CA ARG A 90 -5.93 4.10 -0.63
C ARG A 90 -4.90 4.94 -1.40
N SER A 91 -5.29 6.12 -1.91
CA SER A 91 -4.38 6.96 -2.69
C SER A 91 -3.37 7.70 -1.83
N PHE A 92 -3.74 8.11 -0.61
CA PHE A 92 -2.96 9.05 0.19
C PHE A 92 -2.54 8.52 1.55
N LEU A 93 -3.26 7.56 2.13
CA LEU A 93 -2.99 7.11 3.48
C LEU A 93 -2.38 5.71 3.52
N PHE A 94 -3.16 4.68 3.23
CA PHE A 94 -2.75 3.30 3.42
C PHE A 94 -3.05 2.43 2.22
N GLU A 95 -2.12 1.55 1.88
CA GLU A 95 -2.32 0.55 0.83
C GLU A 95 -2.00 -0.85 1.37
N PRO A 96 -2.93 -1.81 1.25
CA PRO A 96 -2.68 -3.20 1.64
C PRO A 96 -1.89 -3.91 0.54
N PHE A 97 -0.85 -4.66 0.95
CA PHE A 97 -0.07 -5.55 0.08
C PHE A 97 -0.06 -6.96 0.64
N ARG A 98 0.02 -7.95 -0.24
CA ARG A 98 0.22 -9.34 0.13
C ARG A 98 1.66 -9.73 -0.14
N ILE A 99 2.30 -10.38 0.82
CA ILE A 99 3.68 -10.86 0.69
C ILE A 99 3.72 -12.14 -0.14
N PRO A 100 4.35 -12.12 -1.33
CA PRO A 100 4.37 -13.27 -2.23
C PRO A 100 5.59 -14.17 -2.06
N SER A 101 6.67 -13.69 -1.41
CA SER A 101 7.97 -14.36 -1.37
C SER A 101 8.60 -14.37 0.03
N GLY A 102 9.54 -15.27 0.26
CA GLY A 102 10.24 -15.41 1.53
C GLY A 102 11.48 -14.53 1.71
N SER A 103 11.66 -13.49 0.90
CA SER A 103 12.87 -12.63 0.95
C SER A 103 13.00 -11.80 2.23
N MET A 104 11.89 -11.60 2.95
CA MET A 104 11.83 -10.87 4.22
C MET A 104 11.64 -11.78 5.45
N LEU A 105 11.80 -13.11 5.27
CA LEU A 105 11.84 -14.04 6.39
C LEU A 105 13.05 -13.76 7.30
N PRO A 106 12.92 -13.89 8.61
CA PRO A 106 11.77 -14.33 9.38
C PRO A 106 10.76 -13.22 9.75
N THR A 107 10.98 -11.99 9.34
CA THR A 107 10.13 -10.84 9.70
C THR A 107 8.75 -10.91 9.04
N LEU A 108 8.71 -11.04 7.72
CA LEU A 108 7.46 -11.16 6.95
C LEU A 108 7.37 -12.54 6.30
N TYR A 109 6.23 -13.21 6.48
CA TYR A 109 5.96 -14.54 5.94
C TYR A 109 5.18 -14.46 4.63
N ILE A 110 5.38 -15.47 3.79
CA ILE A 110 4.56 -15.64 2.59
C ILE A 110 3.09 -15.76 3.01
N GLY A 111 2.24 -14.90 2.41
CA GLY A 111 0.81 -14.85 2.74
C GLY A 111 0.43 -13.79 3.77
N ASP A 112 1.38 -13.11 4.42
CA ASP A 112 1.08 -11.94 5.24
C ASP A 112 0.45 -10.83 4.38
N PHE A 113 -0.58 -10.20 4.92
CA PHE A 113 -1.15 -8.96 4.39
C PHE A 113 -0.63 -7.80 5.24
N ILE A 114 0.20 -6.97 4.64
CA ILE A 114 0.79 -5.81 5.29
C ILE A 114 0.02 -4.54 4.97
N LEU A 115 0.03 -3.60 5.89
CA LEU A 115 -0.45 -2.24 5.69
C LEU A 115 0.73 -1.31 5.46
N VAL A 116 0.72 -0.63 4.32
CA VAL A 116 1.76 0.31 3.91
C VAL A 116 1.26 1.73 4.07
N ASN A 117 1.96 2.50 4.89
CA ASN A 117 1.74 3.92 5.08
C ASN A 117 2.41 4.69 3.93
N LYS A 118 1.62 5.44 3.17
CA LYS A 118 2.08 6.15 1.97
C LYS A 118 2.50 7.58 2.24
N TYR A 119 2.04 8.19 3.30
CA TYR A 119 2.30 9.60 3.60
C TYR A 119 3.62 9.86 4.34
N ASP A 120 4.24 8.86 4.98
CA ASP A 120 5.48 9.03 5.75
C ASP A 120 6.61 9.61 4.89
N TYR A 121 6.71 9.20 3.63
CA TYR A 121 7.75 9.67 2.72
C TYR A 121 7.29 10.76 1.75
N GLY A 122 6.12 11.35 2.03
CA GLY A 122 5.55 12.44 1.26
C GLY A 122 4.28 12.07 0.51
N ILE A 123 3.44 13.08 0.27
CA ILE A 123 2.18 12.91 -0.46
C ILE A 123 2.46 12.90 -1.96
N ARG A 124 2.01 11.84 -2.62
CA ARG A 124 2.17 11.65 -4.07
C ARG A 124 0.82 11.68 -4.77
N LEU A 125 0.79 12.25 -5.97
CA LEU A 125 -0.41 12.21 -6.80
C LEU A 125 -0.71 10.76 -7.23
N PRO A 126 -1.97 10.30 -7.09
CA PRO A 126 -2.35 8.98 -7.57
C PRO A 126 -2.11 8.85 -9.08
N VAL A 127 -1.89 7.63 -9.55
CA VAL A 127 -1.63 7.25 -10.95
C VAL A 127 -0.25 7.71 -11.45
N VAL A 128 0.09 9.02 -11.38
CA VAL A 128 1.36 9.57 -11.89
C VAL A 128 2.51 9.48 -10.89
N ASN A 129 2.24 9.20 -9.62
CA ASN A 129 3.22 9.03 -8.53
C ASN A 129 4.19 10.22 -8.32
N THR A 130 3.81 11.42 -8.75
CA THR A 130 4.62 12.64 -8.54
C THR A 130 4.47 13.11 -7.10
N LYS A 131 5.59 13.27 -6.37
CA LYS A 131 5.62 13.81 -5.00
C LYS A 131 5.26 15.31 -5.04
N ILE A 132 4.20 15.70 -4.32
CA ILE A 132 3.71 17.09 -4.23
C ILE A 132 3.99 17.73 -2.88
N ILE A 133 4.07 16.92 -1.82
CA ILE A 133 4.41 17.38 -0.47
C ILE A 133 5.49 16.47 0.08
N ASN A 134 6.58 17.05 0.54
CA ASN A 134 7.62 16.32 1.27
C ASN A 134 7.25 16.29 2.75
N VAL A 135 7.14 15.10 3.35
CA VAL A 135 6.80 14.90 4.77
C VAL A 135 8.02 14.36 5.51
N GLY A 136 8.63 13.30 4.99
CA GLY A 136 9.80 12.66 5.58
C GLY A 136 10.61 11.88 4.55
N SER A 137 11.60 11.16 5.03
CA SER A 137 12.46 10.27 4.23
C SER A 137 12.61 8.94 4.96
N PRO A 138 12.87 7.83 4.25
CA PRO A 138 13.17 6.56 4.88
C PRO A 138 14.30 6.65 5.90
N GLU A 139 14.10 6.01 7.02
CA GLU A 139 15.11 5.85 8.07
C GLU A 139 15.75 4.45 7.96
N ARG A 140 16.94 4.31 8.56
CA ARG A 140 17.62 3.03 8.61
C ARG A 140 16.83 2.04 9.48
N GLY A 141 16.59 0.84 8.91
CA GLY A 141 15.75 -0.16 9.56
C GLY A 141 14.30 -0.18 9.05
N ASP A 142 13.81 0.88 8.38
CA ASP A 142 12.47 0.89 7.82
C ASP A 142 12.25 -0.24 6.81
N ILE A 143 11.11 -0.91 6.90
CA ILE A 143 10.66 -1.83 5.84
C ILE A 143 9.88 -1.02 4.82
N VAL A 144 10.40 -0.94 3.60
CA VAL A 144 9.83 -0.11 2.53
C VAL A 144 9.27 -0.96 1.40
N VAL A 145 8.12 -0.53 0.89
CA VAL A 145 7.58 -0.98 -0.39
C VAL A 145 7.99 0.03 -1.45
N PHE A 146 8.49 -0.45 -2.57
CA PHE A 146 8.98 0.37 -3.67
C PHE A 146 8.79 -0.34 -5.01
N ARG A 147 8.77 0.44 -6.08
CA ARG A 147 8.75 -0.10 -7.45
C ARG A 147 10.11 -0.64 -7.80
N TYR A 148 10.13 -1.86 -8.32
CA TYR A 148 11.36 -2.56 -8.66
C TYR A 148 12.16 -1.78 -9.72
N PRO A 149 13.43 -1.44 -9.47
CA PRO A 149 14.21 -0.57 -10.36
C PRO A 149 14.43 -1.11 -11.77
N MET A 150 14.35 -2.44 -11.97
CA MET A 150 14.50 -3.09 -13.27
C MET A 150 13.17 -3.20 -14.03
N ASP A 151 12.03 -3.20 -13.30
CA ASP A 151 10.70 -3.24 -13.87
C ASP A 151 9.70 -2.55 -12.91
N GLU A 152 9.44 -1.28 -13.13
CA GLU A 152 8.56 -0.47 -12.27
C GLU A 152 7.08 -0.91 -12.28
N SER A 153 6.72 -1.94 -13.04
CA SER A 153 5.39 -2.56 -12.97
C SER A 153 5.22 -3.50 -11.77
N MET A 154 6.33 -3.89 -11.11
CA MET A 154 6.37 -4.76 -9.94
C MET A 154 6.74 -4.00 -8.67
N ASP A 155 6.05 -4.31 -7.59
CA ASP A 155 6.37 -3.79 -6.27
C ASP A 155 7.22 -4.80 -5.49
N TYR A 156 8.32 -4.31 -4.89
CA TYR A 156 9.21 -5.06 -4.01
C TYR A 156 9.12 -4.54 -2.58
N ILE A 157 9.47 -5.39 -1.63
CA ILE A 157 9.56 -5.03 -0.21
C ILE A 157 10.90 -5.46 0.34
N LYS A 158 11.63 -4.53 0.96
CA LYS A 158 12.93 -4.75 1.58
C LYS A 158 13.13 -3.82 2.78
N ARG A 159 14.18 -4.07 3.55
CA ARG A 159 14.60 -3.20 4.65
C ARG A 159 15.65 -2.20 4.19
N VAL A 160 15.51 -0.95 4.59
CA VAL A 160 16.50 0.12 4.35
C VAL A 160 17.73 -0.12 5.22
N VAL A 161 18.86 -0.32 4.58
CA VAL A 161 20.15 -0.55 5.23
C VAL A 161 21.07 0.66 5.10
N GLY A 162 21.13 1.25 3.89
CA GLY A 162 21.95 2.42 3.59
C GLY A 162 21.10 3.62 3.19
N LEU A 163 21.42 4.77 3.77
CA LEU A 163 20.83 6.07 3.46
C LEU A 163 21.68 6.84 2.43
N PRO A 164 21.15 7.90 1.79
CA PRO A 164 21.93 8.74 0.89
C PRO A 164 23.26 9.18 1.50
N GLY A 165 24.35 9.01 0.77
CA GLY A 165 25.70 9.34 1.26
C GLY A 165 26.42 8.26 2.07
N ASP A 166 25.74 7.19 2.49
CA ASP A 166 26.38 6.09 3.24
C ASP A 166 27.35 5.26 2.39
N THR A 167 28.33 4.69 3.07
CA THR A 167 29.13 3.58 2.54
C THR A 167 28.68 2.29 3.21
N VAL A 168 28.06 1.40 2.45
CA VAL A 168 27.59 0.09 2.90
C VAL A 168 28.55 -0.97 2.45
N SER A 169 29.08 -1.79 3.35
CA SER A 169 29.84 -2.98 3.01
C SER A 169 29.24 -4.23 3.63
N TYR A 170 29.27 -5.34 2.89
CA TYR A 170 28.84 -6.65 3.36
C TYR A 170 29.91 -7.67 2.97
N ILE A 171 30.79 -7.93 3.93
CA ILE A 171 31.95 -8.79 3.75
C ILE A 171 31.82 -9.98 4.72
N ASN A 172 32.04 -11.19 4.21
CA ASN A 172 31.88 -12.43 5.00
C ASN A 172 30.55 -12.48 5.77
N LYS A 173 29.48 -12.04 5.10
CA LYS A 173 28.11 -11.96 5.66
C LYS A 173 27.98 -11.02 6.87
N LYS A 174 28.88 -10.09 7.04
CA LYS A 174 28.81 -9.05 8.07
C LYS A 174 28.68 -7.68 7.45
N LEU A 175 27.65 -6.95 7.92
CA LEU A 175 27.33 -5.63 7.47
C LEU A 175 28.17 -4.59 8.23
N THR A 176 28.68 -3.60 7.49
CA THR A 176 29.38 -2.43 8.05
C THR A 176 28.80 -1.20 7.37
N ILE A 177 28.55 -0.16 8.10
CA ILE A 177 27.99 1.11 7.59
C ILE A 177 28.91 2.25 8.01
N ASN A 178 29.42 3.00 7.05
CA ASN A 178 30.39 4.10 7.26
C ASN A 178 31.63 3.69 8.07
N GLY A 179 32.05 2.42 7.90
CA GLY A 179 33.21 1.86 8.61
C GLY A 179 32.88 1.27 9.99
N GLU A 180 31.66 1.43 10.48
CA GLU A 180 31.23 0.88 11.77
C GLU A 180 30.50 -0.46 11.57
N PRO A 181 30.95 -1.54 12.24
CA PRO A 181 30.31 -2.85 12.14
C PRO A 181 28.95 -2.82 12.82
N VAL A 182 27.96 -3.41 12.14
CA VAL A 182 26.62 -3.63 12.69
C VAL A 182 26.66 -4.74 13.73
N SER A 183 25.92 -4.57 14.83
CA SER A 183 25.84 -5.53 15.93
C SER A 183 24.91 -6.69 15.61
N TYR A 184 25.30 -7.89 16.03
CA TYR A 184 24.54 -9.13 15.88
C TYR A 184 24.47 -9.89 17.20
N GLU A 185 23.26 -10.33 17.58
CA GLU A 185 23.04 -11.25 18.70
C GLU A 185 22.54 -12.58 18.11
N ALA A 186 23.24 -13.69 18.39
CA ALA A 186 22.82 -15.00 17.87
C ALA A 186 21.54 -15.46 18.58
N VAL A 187 20.53 -15.81 17.81
CA VAL A 187 19.26 -16.37 18.32
C VAL A 187 19.29 -17.89 18.25
N GLY A 188 19.94 -18.47 17.24
CA GLY A 188 20.11 -19.92 17.06
C GLY A 188 19.58 -20.44 15.73
N ASP A 189 19.44 -21.74 15.64
CA ASP A 189 18.91 -22.39 14.44
C ASP A 189 17.42 -22.11 14.28
N TRP A 190 17.00 -21.83 13.05
CA TRP A 190 15.62 -21.60 12.69
C TRP A 190 15.27 -22.35 11.40
N VAL A 191 14.19 -23.10 11.41
CA VAL A 191 13.71 -23.83 10.23
C VAL A 191 12.76 -22.92 9.44
N ASP A 192 13.11 -22.61 8.21
CA ASP A 192 12.23 -21.91 7.30
C ASP A 192 10.96 -22.75 7.05
N PRO A 193 9.77 -22.27 7.42
CA PRO A 193 8.53 -23.05 7.34
C PRO A 193 8.08 -23.37 5.92
N PHE A 194 8.64 -22.69 4.91
CA PHE A 194 8.25 -22.88 3.51
C PHE A 194 9.22 -23.78 2.73
N SER A 195 10.52 -23.63 2.98
CA SER A 195 11.55 -24.44 2.32
C SER A 195 12.02 -25.64 3.14
N MET A 196 11.66 -25.68 4.43
CA MET A 196 12.11 -26.69 5.41
C MET A 196 13.64 -26.73 5.59
N VAL A 197 14.32 -25.64 5.25
CA VAL A 197 15.76 -25.48 5.40
C VAL A 197 16.08 -24.89 6.76
N THR A 198 17.10 -25.46 7.44
CA THR A 198 17.63 -24.86 8.67
C THR A 198 18.58 -23.71 8.32
N LEU A 199 18.26 -22.53 8.83
CA LEU A 199 19.00 -21.26 8.69
C LEU A 199 19.51 -20.82 10.06
N LEU A 200 20.56 -20.00 10.08
CA LEU A 200 21.01 -19.31 11.30
C LEU A 200 20.22 -18.02 11.44
N ARG A 201 19.49 -17.89 12.55
CA ARG A 201 18.77 -16.67 12.92
C ARG A 201 19.63 -15.83 13.86
N SER A 202 19.76 -14.55 13.55
CA SER A 202 20.44 -13.57 14.38
C SER A 202 19.61 -12.31 14.46
N GLN A 203 19.62 -11.65 15.60
CA GLN A 203 19.09 -10.31 15.74
C GLN A 203 20.15 -9.30 15.30
N GLU A 204 19.85 -8.49 14.30
CA GLU A 204 20.69 -7.42 13.79
C GLU A 204 20.20 -6.07 14.33
N THR A 205 21.12 -5.16 14.68
CA THR A 205 20.77 -3.82 15.14
C THR A 205 21.18 -2.79 14.10
N LEU A 206 20.19 -2.18 13.43
CA LEU A 206 20.38 -1.11 12.45
C LEU A 206 19.96 0.24 13.03
N GLY A 207 20.91 1.04 13.50
CA GLY A 207 20.60 2.25 14.26
C GLY A 207 19.91 1.88 15.58
N GLU A 208 18.66 2.33 15.76
CA GLU A 208 17.83 2.00 16.92
C GLU A 208 16.94 0.78 16.70
N VAL A 209 16.82 0.29 15.47
CA VAL A 209 15.93 -0.81 15.11
C VAL A 209 16.63 -2.15 15.29
N LYS A 210 16.04 -3.02 16.10
CA LYS A 210 16.44 -4.43 16.24
C LYS A 210 15.49 -5.31 15.45
N HIS A 211 16.02 -6.17 14.61
CA HIS A 211 15.22 -7.09 13.79
C HIS A 211 15.97 -8.40 13.56
N ASP A 212 15.23 -9.42 13.23
CA ASP A 212 15.80 -10.73 12.95
C ASP A 212 16.19 -10.86 11.48
N ILE A 213 17.33 -11.51 11.26
CA ILE A 213 17.78 -11.93 9.94
C ILE A 213 17.99 -13.44 9.89
N ALA A 214 17.89 -14.01 8.69
CA ALA A 214 18.20 -15.41 8.42
C ALA A 214 19.35 -15.54 7.41
N VAL A 215 20.31 -16.40 7.73
CA VAL A 215 21.50 -16.67 6.91
C VAL A 215 21.61 -18.18 6.71
N ASP A 216 21.88 -18.63 5.49
CA ASP A 216 22.14 -20.04 5.19
C ASP A 216 23.63 -20.35 5.45
N PRO A 217 23.95 -21.18 6.46
CA PRO A 217 25.35 -21.52 6.78
C PRO A 217 26.06 -22.33 5.69
N ARG A 218 25.30 -22.91 4.77
CA ARG A 218 25.84 -23.71 3.65
C ARG A 218 26.30 -22.83 2.48
N MET A 219 25.85 -21.57 2.45
CA MET A 219 26.22 -20.62 1.41
C MET A 219 27.55 -19.93 1.74
N GLY A 220 28.38 -19.72 0.70
CA GLY A 220 29.65 -18.98 0.81
C GLY A 220 29.44 -17.50 1.22
N PRO A 221 30.54 -16.78 1.45
CA PRO A 221 30.51 -15.39 1.94
C PRO A 221 30.07 -14.37 0.90
N GLY A 222 30.28 -14.66 -0.39
CA GLY A 222 29.97 -13.74 -1.50
C GLY A 222 28.50 -13.76 -1.92
N LEU A 223 28.23 -13.02 -2.99
CA LEU A 223 26.90 -13.00 -3.60
C LEU A 223 26.59 -14.30 -4.33
N ARG A 224 25.30 -14.66 -4.35
CA ARG A 224 24.78 -15.77 -5.13
C ARG A 224 24.49 -15.32 -6.57
N GLY A 225 25.48 -15.45 -7.45
CA GLY A 225 25.41 -15.00 -8.85
C GLY A 225 26.13 -13.69 -9.10
N ARG A 226 25.87 -13.07 -10.24
CA ARG A 226 26.49 -11.80 -10.65
C ARG A 226 25.52 -10.64 -10.43
N PRO A 227 26.02 -9.48 -9.97
CA PRO A 227 25.25 -8.24 -10.01
C PRO A 227 24.82 -7.90 -11.44
N TYR A 228 23.72 -7.20 -11.59
CA TYR A 228 23.28 -6.68 -12.88
C TYR A 228 24.18 -5.54 -13.35
N ASP A 229 24.32 -5.38 -14.66
CA ASP A 229 25.19 -4.34 -15.27
C ASP A 229 24.82 -2.91 -14.85
N ARG A 230 23.58 -2.70 -14.36
CA ARG A 230 23.09 -1.40 -13.88
C ARG A 230 23.69 -0.94 -12.55
N VAL A 231 24.36 -1.80 -11.79
CA VAL A 231 24.88 -1.42 -10.45
C VAL A 231 25.90 -0.27 -10.53
N GLY A 232 26.52 -0.08 -11.70
CA GLY A 232 27.35 1.08 -11.99
C GLY A 232 28.60 1.19 -11.11
N ASP A 233 29.28 2.35 -11.19
CA ASP A 233 30.55 2.61 -10.52
C ASP A 233 30.45 2.79 -8.99
N GLY A 234 29.22 2.81 -8.42
CA GLY A 234 28.99 3.01 -6.99
C GLY A 234 29.32 1.80 -6.10
N CYS A 235 29.47 0.61 -6.68
CA CYS A 235 29.72 -0.62 -5.94
C CYS A 235 31.00 -1.35 -6.44
N LYS A 236 31.78 -1.89 -5.48
CA LYS A 236 32.94 -2.73 -5.75
C LYS A 236 32.68 -4.11 -5.16
N TYR A 237 32.81 -5.15 -5.97
CA TYR A 237 32.56 -6.54 -5.60
C TYR A 237 33.86 -7.33 -5.48
N SER A 238 33.87 -8.29 -4.54
CA SER A 238 34.95 -9.25 -4.32
C SER A 238 34.38 -10.66 -4.09
N ALA A 239 35.25 -11.64 -3.92
CA ALA A 239 34.83 -13.00 -3.57
C ALA A 239 34.20 -13.08 -2.16
N GLU A 240 34.54 -12.14 -1.27
CA GLU A 240 34.06 -12.10 0.12
C GLU A 240 32.80 -11.25 0.29
N GLY A 241 32.43 -10.43 -0.73
CA GLY A 241 31.25 -9.55 -0.65
C GLY A 241 31.39 -8.29 -1.51
N PHE A 242 30.91 -7.16 -0.98
CA PHE A 242 30.88 -5.89 -1.72
C PHE A 242 31.04 -4.67 -0.80
N VAL A 243 31.40 -3.55 -1.41
CA VAL A 243 31.35 -2.20 -0.82
C VAL A 243 30.65 -1.27 -1.80
N CYS A 244 29.59 -0.59 -1.36
CA CYS A 244 28.80 0.34 -2.14
C CYS A 244 28.76 1.72 -1.49
N LYS A 245 28.89 2.78 -2.30
CA LYS A 245 28.60 4.17 -1.88
C LYS A 245 27.21 4.53 -2.37
N VAL A 246 26.29 4.83 -1.44
CA VAL A 246 24.90 5.17 -1.76
C VAL A 246 24.85 6.59 -2.33
N PRO A 247 24.31 6.79 -3.55
CA PRO A 247 24.18 8.12 -4.14
C PRO A 247 23.15 8.98 -3.40
N GLU A 248 23.21 10.29 -3.59
CA GLU A 248 22.20 11.22 -3.09
C GLU A 248 20.81 10.91 -3.66
N GLY A 249 19.78 10.96 -2.80
CA GLY A 249 18.40 10.67 -3.16
C GLY A 249 18.11 9.20 -3.46
N GLN A 250 19.03 8.29 -3.12
CA GLN A 250 18.86 6.85 -3.29
C GLN A 250 19.10 6.10 -1.99
N TYR A 251 18.57 4.87 -1.94
CA TYR A 251 18.61 4.01 -0.76
C TYR A 251 19.17 2.65 -1.10
N PHE A 252 19.96 2.07 -0.19
CA PHE A 252 20.42 0.69 -0.28
C PHE A 252 19.53 -0.19 0.61
N VAL A 253 18.88 -1.17 0.01
CA VAL A 253 17.91 -2.03 0.70
C VAL A 253 18.34 -3.49 0.65
N MET A 254 18.05 -4.25 1.71
CA MET A 254 18.32 -5.69 1.78
C MET A 254 17.10 -6.45 2.30
N GLY A 255 16.98 -7.71 1.89
CA GLY A 255 16.03 -8.62 2.52
C GLY A 255 16.57 -9.18 3.83
N ASP A 256 15.67 -9.47 4.77
CA ASP A 256 16.02 -10.07 6.05
C ASP A 256 16.45 -11.54 5.88
N ASN A 257 15.95 -12.24 4.86
CA ASN A 257 16.44 -13.54 4.41
C ASN A 257 17.68 -13.34 3.50
N ARG A 258 18.82 -13.14 4.12
CA ARG A 258 20.04 -12.64 3.50
C ARG A 258 20.49 -13.42 2.27
N ASP A 259 20.42 -14.73 2.31
CA ASP A 259 20.87 -15.59 1.22
C ASP A 259 19.76 -15.95 0.21
N ASN A 260 18.51 -15.57 0.50
CA ASN A 260 17.34 -15.80 -0.36
C ASN A 260 16.60 -14.50 -0.68
N SER A 261 17.34 -13.46 -1.00
CA SER A 261 16.79 -12.15 -1.35
C SER A 261 17.51 -11.56 -2.56
N GLU A 262 16.73 -11.19 -3.57
CA GLU A 262 17.17 -10.35 -4.67
C GLU A 262 16.91 -8.89 -4.28
N ASP A 263 18.00 -8.14 -4.00
CA ASP A 263 17.95 -6.79 -3.44
C ASP A 263 19.08 -5.89 -3.99
N SER A 264 19.37 -4.78 -3.34
CA SER A 264 20.35 -3.80 -3.79
C SER A 264 21.74 -4.37 -4.06
N ARG A 265 22.05 -5.53 -3.49
CA ARG A 265 23.31 -6.26 -3.78
C ARG A 265 23.42 -6.71 -5.22
N TYR A 266 22.29 -6.87 -5.92
CA TYR A 266 22.23 -7.38 -7.30
C TYR A 266 21.89 -6.29 -8.31
N TRP A 267 20.91 -5.43 -8.02
CA TRP A 267 20.37 -4.45 -8.98
C TRP A 267 20.67 -2.99 -8.62
N GLY A 268 21.36 -2.72 -7.48
CA GLY A 268 21.78 -1.38 -7.09
C GLY A 268 20.79 -0.66 -6.17
N PHE A 269 20.55 0.61 -6.42
CA PHE A 269 19.87 1.49 -5.49
C PHE A 269 18.41 1.74 -5.85
N VAL A 270 17.60 2.03 -4.84
CA VAL A 270 16.20 2.50 -4.97
C VAL A 270 16.18 4.02 -4.97
N GLU A 271 15.63 4.63 -6.00
CA GLU A 271 15.45 6.08 -6.05
C GLU A 271 14.24 6.51 -5.21
N ASP A 272 14.28 7.74 -4.64
CA ASP A 272 13.17 8.28 -3.86
C ASP A 272 11.82 8.25 -4.63
N ARG A 273 11.84 8.48 -5.95
CA ARG A 273 10.63 8.44 -6.78
C ARG A 273 10.00 7.05 -6.89
N GLN A 274 10.76 5.98 -6.63
CA GLN A 274 10.29 4.60 -6.68
C GLN A 274 9.63 4.15 -5.37
N LEU A 275 9.82 4.89 -4.28
CA LEU A 275 9.21 4.57 -3.00
C LEU A 275 7.68 4.66 -3.07
N VAL A 276 7.00 3.65 -2.52
CA VAL A 276 5.56 3.59 -2.37
C VAL A 276 5.16 3.97 -0.94
N GLY A 277 5.86 3.43 0.08
CA GLY A 277 5.61 3.76 1.48
C GLY A 277 6.30 2.81 2.46
N LYS A 278 6.08 3.06 3.75
CA LYS A 278 6.60 2.28 4.89
C LYS A 278 5.60 1.18 5.29
N ALA A 279 6.04 -0.06 5.39
CA ALA A 279 5.25 -1.12 6.00
C ALA A 279 5.16 -0.89 7.52
N VAL A 280 3.95 -0.84 8.07
CA VAL A 280 3.73 -0.49 9.48
C VAL A 280 3.12 -1.61 10.30
N ALA A 281 2.36 -2.51 9.67
CA ALA A 281 1.71 -3.62 10.37
C ALA A 281 1.38 -4.78 9.43
N ILE A 282 1.32 -5.97 9.98
CA ILE A 282 0.61 -7.13 9.42
C ILE A 282 -0.83 -7.01 9.92
N TRP A 283 -1.78 -6.77 9.02
CA TRP A 283 -3.19 -6.61 9.39
C TRP A 283 -4.02 -7.88 9.21
N ALA A 284 -3.52 -8.85 8.43
CA ALA A 284 -4.11 -10.19 8.31
C ALA A 284 -3.08 -11.23 7.86
N ASN A 285 -3.25 -12.47 8.33
CA ASN A 285 -2.70 -13.68 7.72
C ASN A 285 -3.74 -14.78 7.92
N PHE A 286 -4.34 -15.25 6.83
CA PHE A 286 -5.43 -16.24 6.92
C PHE A 286 -4.97 -17.64 7.33
N SER A 287 -3.66 -17.92 7.29
CA SER A 287 -3.08 -19.19 7.75
C SER A 287 -2.63 -19.12 9.21
N ASP A 288 -2.32 -17.93 9.73
CA ASP A 288 -1.86 -17.71 11.10
C ASP A 288 -2.22 -16.30 11.59
N MET A 289 -3.36 -16.18 12.26
CA MET A 289 -3.86 -14.91 12.78
C MET A 289 -3.02 -14.35 13.94
N SER A 290 -2.13 -15.13 14.55
CA SER A 290 -1.23 -14.67 15.62
C SER A 290 -0.17 -13.68 15.12
N ARG A 291 0.03 -13.61 13.80
CA ARG A 291 0.98 -12.70 13.16
C ARG A 291 0.48 -11.25 13.02
N ILE A 292 -0.78 -10.99 13.34
CA ILE A 292 -1.32 -9.62 13.30
C ILE A 292 -0.62 -8.76 14.33
N GLY A 293 0.00 -7.65 13.89
CA GLY A 293 0.78 -6.76 14.76
C GLY A 293 1.68 -5.80 14.00
N GLY A 294 2.55 -5.08 14.71
CA GLY A 294 3.60 -4.25 14.09
C GLY A 294 4.62 -5.09 13.31
N VAL A 295 5.36 -4.45 12.41
CA VAL A 295 6.43 -5.08 11.59
C VAL A 295 7.83 -4.59 11.99
N ASP A 296 8.03 -4.37 13.27
CA ASP A 296 9.32 -3.90 13.82
C ASP A 296 10.37 -5.01 13.84
#